data_ebc97a316ddd8634949c19c5af06e4ef
#
_entry.id   ebc97a316ddd8634949c19c5af06e4ef
#
_cell.length_a   1.000
_cell.length_b   1.000
_cell.length_c   1.000
_cell.angle_alpha   90.00
_cell.angle_beta   90.00
_cell.angle_gamma   90.00
#
_symmetry.space_group_name_H-M   'P 1'
#
loop_
_entity.id
_entity.type
_entity.pdbx_description
1 polymer ?
#
loop_
_entity_poly.entity_id
_entity_poly.type
_entity_poly.pdbx_seq_one_letter_code
_entity_poly.pdbx_strand_id
1 'polypeptide(L)'
;ASCLAKPVLYIIGDSTVRNSTAGQTGWGDPLVARFDPAKIHVINRAIGGRSSRTFLTEGRWDAVMAHLKPGDFVLMQFGHNDGGPLNDDRCRASLRGNGPETEDILRKTDGKPETVLTFGAYLRKFITGAKSKGATPIVVSLIPRNIWKDGKIGRSDQSHALWAKQAAAQEQAL
;
A
#
# COMPACT_ATOMS: atom_id res chain seq x y z
N ALA A 1 1.61 37.40 -3.61
CA ALA A 1 2.26 36.10 -3.55
C ALA A 1 1.20 35.08 -3.13
N SER A 2 0.82 34.17 -4.03
CA SER A 2 -0.07 33.05 -3.70
C SER A 2 0.66 32.18 -2.67
N CYS A 3 0.14 32.14 -1.45
CA CYS A 3 0.62 31.21 -0.43
C CYS A 3 0.19 29.81 -0.92
N LEU A 4 1.10 29.10 -1.59
CA LEU A 4 0.87 27.71 -1.94
C LEU A 4 0.61 26.95 -0.64
N ALA A 5 -0.54 26.28 -0.56
CA ALA A 5 -0.87 25.42 0.58
C ALA A 5 0.25 24.37 0.74
N LYS A 6 0.66 24.10 1.99
CA LYS A 6 1.67 23.09 2.27
C LYS A 6 1.24 21.75 1.67
N PRO A 7 2.15 21.03 0.99
CA PRO A 7 1.84 19.69 0.50
C PRO A 7 1.59 18.72 1.67
N VAL A 8 0.80 17.71 1.40
CA VAL A 8 0.54 16.62 2.33
C VAL A 8 1.22 15.35 1.82
N LEU A 9 1.92 14.63 2.71
CA LEU A 9 2.40 13.28 2.48
C LEU A 9 1.43 12.31 3.16
N TYR A 10 0.65 11.61 2.37
CA TYR A 10 -0.17 10.50 2.84
C TYR A 10 0.66 9.22 2.82
N ILE A 11 0.70 8.50 3.95
CA ILE A 11 1.34 7.20 4.06
C ILE A 11 0.24 6.15 4.11
N ILE A 12 0.25 5.18 3.20
CA ILE A 12 -0.69 4.07 3.15
C ILE A 12 0.04 2.73 3.24
N GLY A 13 -0.60 1.72 3.81
CA GLY A 13 0.02 0.42 4.00
C GLY A 13 -0.65 -0.44 5.06
N ASP A 14 0.06 -1.45 5.48
CA ASP A 14 -0.35 -2.47 6.46
C ASP A 14 0.25 -2.25 7.86
N SER A 15 0.31 -3.31 8.69
CA SER A 15 0.85 -3.26 10.05
C SER A 15 2.34 -2.95 10.14
N THR A 16 3.10 -3.15 9.07
CA THR A 16 4.52 -2.77 9.04
C THR A 16 4.70 -1.26 8.95
N VAL A 17 3.68 -0.57 8.46
CA VAL A 17 3.63 0.89 8.34
C VAL A 17 2.97 1.52 9.57
N ARG A 18 1.86 0.97 10.04
CA ARG A 18 1.17 1.40 11.27
C ARG A 18 0.64 0.20 12.05
N ASN A 19 1.11 0.04 13.29
CA ASN A 19 0.70 -1.06 14.13
C ASN A 19 0.07 -0.54 15.44
N SER A 20 -1.14 -1.02 15.76
CA SER A 20 -1.84 -0.69 16.99
C SER A 20 -1.66 -1.75 18.09
N THR A 21 -0.90 -2.83 17.82
CA THR A 21 -0.63 -3.85 18.82
C THR A 21 0.33 -3.33 19.88
N ALA A 22 0.03 -3.50 21.14
CA ALA A 22 0.88 -3.07 22.24
C ALA A 22 2.31 -3.63 22.09
N GLY A 23 3.33 -2.77 22.24
CA GLY A 23 4.73 -3.14 22.09
C GLY A 23 5.22 -3.27 20.64
N GLN A 24 4.37 -3.01 19.65
CA GLN A 24 4.76 -3.01 18.24
C GLN A 24 4.56 -1.63 17.62
N THR A 25 5.48 -1.23 16.75
CA THR A 25 5.41 0.07 16.05
C THR A 25 5.67 -0.14 14.57
N GLY A 26 4.81 0.39 13.71
CA GLY A 26 5.07 0.48 12.29
C GLY A 26 6.02 1.65 11.99
N TRP A 27 6.79 1.57 10.91
CA TRP A 27 7.77 2.61 10.55
C TRP A 27 7.14 3.95 10.18
N GLY A 28 5.86 3.97 9.79
CA GLY A 28 5.18 5.18 9.32
C GLY A 28 4.94 6.21 10.42
N ASP A 29 4.63 5.79 11.66
CA ASP A 29 4.38 6.73 12.74
C ASP A 29 5.66 7.47 13.18
N PRO A 30 6.80 6.82 13.44
CA PRO A 30 8.04 7.53 13.72
C PRO A 30 8.57 8.34 12.52
N LEU A 31 8.21 7.99 11.29
CA LEU A 31 8.58 8.78 10.11
C LEU A 31 7.96 10.18 10.15
N VAL A 32 6.73 10.33 10.66
CA VAL A 32 6.06 11.64 10.77
C VAL A 32 6.93 12.67 11.47
N ALA A 33 7.61 12.28 12.54
CA ALA A 33 8.48 13.17 13.32
C ALA A 33 9.79 13.55 12.62
N ARG A 34 10.09 12.98 11.44
CA ARG A 34 11.30 13.28 10.67
C ARG A 34 11.12 14.41 9.66
N PHE A 35 9.91 14.87 9.46
CA PHE A 35 9.60 15.97 8.56
C PHE A 35 9.40 17.29 9.32
N ASP A 36 9.82 18.37 8.70
CA ASP A 36 9.57 19.73 9.19
C ASP A 36 8.08 20.08 8.99
N PRO A 37 7.30 20.23 10.08
CA PRO A 37 5.86 20.52 9.95
C PRO A 37 5.59 21.92 9.36
N ALA A 38 6.59 22.79 9.28
CA ALA A 38 6.45 24.06 8.57
C ALA A 38 6.43 23.89 7.05
N LYS A 39 7.02 22.82 6.51
CA LYS A 39 7.18 22.58 5.07
C LYS A 39 6.19 21.56 4.49
N ILE A 40 5.85 20.52 5.25
CA ILE A 40 4.99 19.44 4.79
C ILE A 40 4.14 18.91 5.94
N HIS A 41 2.90 18.52 5.65
CA HIS A 41 2.04 17.83 6.59
C HIS A 41 2.08 16.32 6.30
N VAL A 42 2.36 15.48 7.30
CA VAL A 42 2.45 14.04 7.13
C VAL A 42 1.27 13.35 7.82
N ILE A 43 0.52 12.53 7.09
CA ILE A 43 -0.66 11.83 7.59
C ILE A 43 -0.50 10.33 7.34
N ASN A 44 -0.32 9.55 8.41
CA ASN A 44 -0.29 8.10 8.30
C ASN A 44 -1.72 7.52 8.29
N ARG A 45 -2.15 7.03 7.12
CA ARG A 45 -3.44 6.38 6.87
C ARG A 45 -3.33 4.86 6.80
N ALA A 46 -2.14 4.29 7.02
CA ALA A 46 -1.94 2.85 7.06
C ALA A 46 -2.75 2.19 8.18
N ILE A 47 -3.14 0.94 7.98
CA ILE A 47 -3.95 0.19 8.94
C ILE A 47 -3.45 -1.26 9.00
N GLY A 48 -3.17 -1.73 10.20
CA GLY A 48 -2.78 -3.11 10.45
C GLY A 48 -3.77 -4.13 9.89
N GLY A 49 -3.25 -5.25 9.37
CA GLY A 49 -4.04 -6.35 8.82
C GLY A 49 -4.57 -6.12 7.39
N ARG A 50 -4.42 -4.93 6.81
CA ARG A 50 -4.88 -4.64 5.44
C ARG A 50 -3.84 -5.06 4.42
N SER A 51 -4.33 -5.51 3.27
CA SER A 51 -3.57 -5.76 2.06
C SER A 51 -3.81 -4.65 1.05
N SER A 52 -3.13 -4.68 -0.09
CA SER A 52 -3.44 -3.79 -1.22
C SER A 52 -4.91 -3.95 -1.66
N ARG A 53 -5.41 -5.20 -1.72
CA ARG A 53 -6.80 -5.52 -2.04
C ARG A 53 -7.77 -4.89 -1.02
N THR A 54 -7.63 -5.20 0.26
CA THR A 54 -8.60 -4.73 1.27
C THR A 54 -8.52 -3.23 1.53
N PHE A 55 -7.37 -2.61 1.34
CA PHE A 55 -7.26 -1.15 1.41
C PHE A 55 -8.09 -0.45 0.32
N LEU A 56 -8.20 -1.08 -0.86
CA LEU A 56 -9.08 -0.61 -1.94
C LEU A 56 -10.55 -0.96 -1.64
N THR A 57 -10.86 -2.25 -1.41
CA THR A 57 -12.24 -2.75 -1.35
C THR A 57 -13.03 -2.28 -0.12
N GLU A 58 -12.34 -1.88 0.95
CA GLU A 58 -12.95 -1.27 2.14
C GLU A 58 -13.14 0.28 2.01
N GLY A 59 -12.93 0.85 0.82
CA GLY A 59 -13.09 2.31 0.59
C GLY A 59 -12.02 3.18 1.25
N ARG A 60 -10.93 2.59 1.77
CA ARG A 60 -9.87 3.36 2.45
C ARG A 60 -9.06 4.19 1.48
N TRP A 61 -8.85 3.67 0.28
CA TRP A 61 -8.24 4.43 -0.80
C TRP A 61 -9.11 5.61 -1.23
N ASP A 62 -10.42 5.42 -1.35
CA ASP A 62 -11.36 6.49 -1.70
C ASP A 62 -11.34 7.62 -0.66
N ALA A 63 -11.22 7.26 0.63
CA ALA A 63 -11.06 8.24 1.70
C ALA A 63 -9.77 9.07 1.59
N VAL A 64 -8.67 8.50 1.07
CA VAL A 64 -7.43 9.25 0.76
C VAL A 64 -7.63 10.12 -0.47
N MET A 65 -8.18 9.55 -1.55
CA MET A 65 -8.44 10.24 -2.82
C MET A 65 -9.34 11.48 -2.68
N ALA A 66 -10.27 11.46 -1.74
CA ALA A 66 -11.16 12.59 -1.45
C ALA A 66 -10.42 13.84 -0.95
N HIS A 67 -9.22 13.67 -0.39
CA HIS A 67 -8.42 14.75 0.18
C HIS A 67 -7.17 15.11 -0.64
N LEU A 68 -6.77 14.27 -1.59
CA LEU A 68 -5.59 14.50 -2.42
C LEU A 68 -5.76 15.74 -3.31
N LYS A 69 -4.68 16.52 -3.38
CA LYS A 69 -4.57 17.74 -4.18
C LYS A 69 -3.28 17.73 -5.00
N PRO A 70 -3.21 18.53 -6.07
CA PRO A 70 -1.96 18.72 -6.80
C PRO A 70 -0.82 19.16 -5.89
N GLY A 71 0.33 18.50 -6.03
CA GLY A 71 1.53 18.75 -5.21
C GLY A 71 1.62 17.89 -3.93
N ASP A 72 0.58 17.11 -3.59
CA ASP A 72 0.65 16.13 -2.51
C ASP A 72 1.48 14.88 -2.90
N PHE A 73 1.78 14.06 -1.92
CA PHE A 73 2.52 12.80 -2.09
C PHE A 73 1.74 11.64 -1.48
N VAL A 74 1.89 10.45 -2.09
CA VAL A 74 1.37 9.20 -1.53
C VAL A 74 2.50 8.19 -1.44
N LEU A 75 2.94 7.87 -0.23
CA LEU A 75 3.94 6.85 0.08
C LEU A 75 3.22 5.55 0.42
N MET A 76 3.46 4.47 -0.35
CA MET A 76 2.71 3.22 -0.20
C MET A 76 3.62 2.01 0.00
N GLN A 77 3.23 1.15 0.98
CA GLN A 77 3.85 -0.14 1.22
C GLN A 77 2.80 -1.18 1.58
N PHE A 78 2.72 -2.24 0.77
CA PHE A 78 1.85 -3.41 0.99
C PHE A 78 2.63 -4.70 0.69
N GLY A 79 2.03 -5.86 1.02
CA GLY A 79 2.54 -7.17 0.63
C GLY A 79 2.51 -8.22 1.74
N HIS A 80 2.61 -7.83 3.03
CA HIS A 80 2.62 -8.79 4.13
C HIS A 80 1.29 -9.54 4.30
N ASN A 81 0.18 -8.96 3.87
CA ASN A 81 -1.16 -9.53 3.95
C ASN A 81 -1.73 -9.93 2.59
N ASP A 82 -0.97 -9.73 1.52
CA ASP A 82 -1.38 -10.00 0.15
C ASP A 82 -1.16 -11.46 -0.29
N GLY A 83 -0.37 -12.22 0.48
CA GLY A 83 -0.15 -13.63 0.25
C GLY A 83 -1.17 -14.52 0.96
N GLY A 84 -1.37 -15.74 0.41
CA GLY A 84 -2.28 -16.76 0.96
C GLY A 84 -3.47 -17.05 0.06
N PRO A 85 -4.47 -17.83 0.55
CA PRO A 85 -5.69 -18.10 -0.18
C PRO A 85 -6.50 -16.82 -0.42
N LEU A 86 -7.08 -16.69 -1.63
CA LEU A 86 -7.88 -15.52 -2.00
C LEU A 86 -9.18 -15.42 -1.23
N ASN A 87 -9.73 -16.56 -0.83
CA ASN A 87 -11.07 -16.69 -0.26
C ASN A 87 -11.03 -17.46 1.07
N ASP A 88 -10.22 -17.00 2.02
CA ASP A 88 -10.20 -17.46 3.41
C ASP A 88 -11.16 -16.62 4.28
N ASP A 89 -11.12 -16.82 5.58
CA ASP A 89 -11.96 -16.07 6.56
C ASP A 89 -11.63 -14.57 6.65
N ARG A 90 -10.63 -14.09 5.92
CA ARG A 90 -10.22 -12.69 5.87
C ARG A 90 -10.39 -12.05 4.50
N CYS A 91 -10.46 -12.85 3.42
CA CYS A 91 -10.58 -12.42 2.02
C CYS A 91 -9.64 -11.26 1.66
N ARG A 92 -8.36 -11.36 2.04
CA ARG A 92 -7.42 -10.25 1.92
C ARG A 92 -6.27 -10.48 0.93
N ALA A 93 -5.99 -11.74 0.56
CA ALA A 93 -4.93 -12.04 -0.38
C ALA A 93 -5.26 -11.48 -1.77
N SER A 94 -4.26 -11.01 -2.49
CA SER A 94 -4.30 -10.69 -3.92
C SER A 94 -3.79 -11.85 -4.76
N LEU A 95 -4.09 -11.87 -6.06
CA LEU A 95 -3.39 -12.75 -6.98
C LEU A 95 -1.90 -12.41 -7.00
N ARG A 96 -1.07 -13.44 -7.15
CA ARG A 96 0.38 -13.27 -7.28
C ARG A 96 0.69 -12.66 -8.64
N GLY A 97 1.65 -11.75 -8.68
CA GLY A 97 2.11 -11.17 -9.94
C GLY A 97 1.82 -9.69 -10.11
N ASN A 98 2.11 -9.22 -11.32
CA ASN A 98 1.95 -7.84 -11.75
C ASN A 98 1.21 -7.72 -13.10
N GLY A 99 0.65 -8.82 -13.59
CA GLY A 99 -0.10 -8.88 -14.86
C GLY A 99 -1.56 -8.41 -14.73
N PRO A 100 -2.33 -8.56 -15.79
CA PRO A 100 -3.75 -8.19 -15.84
C PRO A 100 -4.69 -9.30 -15.33
N GLU A 101 -4.17 -10.43 -14.86
CA GLU A 101 -4.95 -11.60 -14.45
C GLU A 101 -5.92 -11.24 -13.34
N THR A 102 -7.09 -11.86 -13.39
CA THR A 102 -8.16 -11.70 -12.41
C THR A 102 -8.78 -13.04 -12.03
N GLU A 103 -9.41 -13.11 -10.86
CA GLU A 103 -10.19 -14.27 -10.43
C GLU A 103 -11.49 -13.79 -9.78
N ASP A 104 -12.61 -14.31 -10.26
CA ASP A 104 -13.91 -14.02 -9.67
C ASP A 104 -14.21 -14.99 -8.54
N ILE A 105 -14.58 -14.46 -7.39
CA ILE A 105 -14.92 -15.24 -6.20
C ILE A 105 -16.25 -14.79 -5.60
N LEU A 106 -16.90 -15.69 -4.85
CA LEU A 106 -17.88 -15.29 -3.84
C LEU A 106 -17.18 -15.26 -2.50
N ARG A 107 -17.07 -14.06 -1.93
CA ARG A 107 -16.33 -13.87 -0.66
C ARG A 107 -16.92 -14.73 0.45
N LYS A 108 -16.09 -15.53 1.10
CA LYS A 108 -16.48 -16.38 2.23
C LYS A 108 -16.99 -15.56 3.44
N THR A 109 -16.52 -14.31 3.56
CA THR A 109 -16.83 -13.42 4.68
C THR A 109 -18.26 -12.89 4.65
N ASP A 110 -18.83 -12.61 3.48
CA ASP A 110 -20.14 -11.96 3.35
C ASP A 110 -20.96 -12.40 2.13
N GLY A 111 -20.50 -13.42 1.38
CA GLY A 111 -21.18 -13.97 0.21
C GLY A 111 -21.26 -13.03 -1.00
N LYS A 112 -20.58 -11.90 -1.00
CA LYS A 112 -20.61 -10.97 -2.12
C LYS A 112 -19.65 -11.36 -3.24
N PRO A 113 -20.03 -11.16 -4.51
CA PRO A 113 -19.10 -11.35 -5.61
C PRO A 113 -17.99 -10.31 -5.59
N GLU A 114 -16.79 -10.74 -5.93
CA GLU A 114 -15.62 -9.86 -6.05
C GLU A 114 -14.68 -10.40 -7.13
N THR A 115 -14.20 -9.51 -8.01
CA THR A 115 -13.10 -9.79 -8.93
C THR A 115 -11.78 -9.41 -8.26
N VAL A 116 -10.98 -10.42 -7.93
CA VAL A 116 -9.66 -10.24 -7.31
C VAL A 116 -8.62 -9.98 -8.38
N LEU A 117 -7.80 -8.97 -8.19
CA LEU A 117 -6.73 -8.56 -9.11
C LEU A 117 -5.37 -9.08 -8.63
N THR A 118 -4.35 -8.97 -9.49
CA THR A 118 -2.96 -9.16 -9.07
C THR A 118 -2.52 -8.06 -8.10
N PHE A 119 -1.52 -8.38 -7.28
CA PHE A 119 -0.90 -7.41 -6.36
C PHE A 119 -0.44 -6.13 -7.09
N GLY A 120 0.25 -6.30 -8.23
CA GLY A 120 0.71 -5.17 -9.01
C GLY A 120 -0.43 -4.34 -9.62
N ALA A 121 -1.55 -5.00 -10.01
CA ALA A 121 -2.72 -4.28 -10.51
C ALA A 121 -3.37 -3.42 -9.42
N TYR A 122 -3.42 -3.88 -8.16
CA TYR A 122 -3.86 -3.03 -7.05
C TYR A 122 -2.93 -1.84 -6.84
N LEU A 123 -1.61 -2.04 -6.86
CA LEU A 123 -0.67 -0.93 -6.73
C LEU A 123 -0.81 0.09 -7.86
N ARG A 124 -0.98 -0.36 -9.10
CA ARG A 124 -1.21 0.55 -10.25
C ARG A 124 -2.49 1.38 -10.07
N LYS A 125 -3.56 0.84 -9.46
CA LYS A 125 -4.75 1.64 -9.12
C LYS A 125 -4.43 2.77 -8.15
N PHE A 126 -3.58 2.54 -7.15
CA PHE A 126 -3.15 3.59 -6.23
C PHE A 126 -2.27 4.62 -6.92
N ILE A 127 -1.31 4.16 -7.74
CA ILE A 127 -0.40 5.04 -8.48
C ILE A 127 -1.17 5.93 -9.44
N THR A 128 -2.00 5.35 -10.31
CA THR A 128 -2.78 6.10 -11.31
C THR A 128 -3.82 7.01 -10.65
N GLY A 129 -4.44 6.56 -9.56
CA GLY A 129 -5.33 7.38 -8.76
C GLY A 129 -4.64 8.61 -8.17
N ALA A 130 -3.46 8.45 -7.56
CA ALA A 130 -2.68 9.58 -7.04
C ALA A 130 -2.33 10.57 -8.16
N LYS A 131 -1.83 10.06 -9.29
CA LYS A 131 -1.49 10.89 -10.46
C LYS A 131 -2.70 11.66 -11.00
N SER A 132 -3.88 11.04 -11.05
CA SER A 132 -5.10 11.72 -11.52
C SER A 132 -5.51 12.91 -10.66
N LYS A 133 -5.02 12.97 -9.43
CA LYS A 133 -5.19 14.11 -8.51
C LYS A 133 -4.01 15.10 -8.54
N GLY A 134 -3.03 14.90 -9.42
CA GLY A 134 -1.79 15.70 -9.46
C GLY A 134 -0.85 15.43 -8.29
N ALA A 135 -1.05 14.34 -7.56
CA ALA A 135 -0.16 13.91 -6.48
C ALA A 135 0.95 13.00 -6.99
N THR A 136 2.08 12.99 -6.29
CA THR A 136 3.25 12.17 -6.61
C THR A 136 3.18 10.83 -5.86
N PRO A 137 3.01 9.69 -6.56
CA PRO A 137 3.07 8.37 -5.93
C PRO A 137 4.51 7.92 -5.68
N ILE A 138 4.76 7.35 -4.51
CA ILE A 138 6.04 6.78 -4.10
C ILE A 138 5.78 5.35 -3.62
N VAL A 139 6.40 4.38 -4.27
CA VAL A 139 6.25 2.96 -3.93
C VAL A 139 7.49 2.47 -3.22
N VAL A 140 7.34 2.01 -1.99
CA VAL A 140 8.43 1.37 -1.26
C VAL A 140 8.25 -0.14 -1.24
N SER A 141 9.37 -0.84 -1.36
CA SER A 141 9.38 -2.29 -1.31
C SER A 141 9.02 -2.82 0.08
N LEU A 142 8.53 -4.04 0.10
CA LEU A 142 8.20 -4.77 1.32
C LEU A 142 9.41 -4.88 2.25
N ILE A 143 9.23 -4.58 3.53
CA ILE A 143 10.20 -4.91 4.56
C ILE A 143 10.33 -6.44 4.63
N PRO A 144 11.52 -7.03 4.55
CA PRO A 144 11.70 -8.47 4.67
C PRO A 144 11.25 -8.94 6.06
N ARG A 145 10.67 -10.14 6.12
CA ARG A 145 10.38 -10.77 7.42
C ARG A 145 11.67 -11.08 8.15
N ASN A 146 11.66 -11.00 9.47
CA ASN A 146 12.80 -11.35 10.31
C ASN A 146 13.00 -12.88 10.36
N ILE A 147 13.23 -13.48 9.19
CA ILE A 147 13.49 -14.92 9.02
C ILE A 147 14.92 -15.06 8.46
N TRP A 148 15.79 -15.62 9.28
CA TRP A 148 17.19 -15.79 8.97
C TRP A 148 17.46 -17.23 8.53
N LYS A 149 18.22 -17.38 7.48
CA LYS A 149 18.80 -18.66 7.03
C LYS A 149 20.25 -18.43 6.68
N ASP A 150 21.13 -19.25 7.25
CA ASP A 150 22.59 -19.19 7.03
C ASP A 150 23.17 -17.76 7.23
N GLY A 151 22.75 -17.08 8.28
CA GLY A 151 23.19 -15.72 8.62
C GLY A 151 22.67 -14.61 7.70
N LYS A 152 21.70 -14.90 6.83
CA LYS A 152 21.11 -13.94 5.88
C LYS A 152 19.61 -13.87 6.03
N ILE A 153 19.04 -12.68 5.88
CA ILE A 153 17.58 -12.50 5.75
C ILE A 153 17.14 -13.07 4.41
N GLY A 154 16.14 -13.95 4.44
CA GLY A 154 15.53 -14.52 3.24
C GLY A 154 14.86 -13.43 2.40
N ARG A 155 15.30 -13.32 1.15
CA ARG A 155 14.66 -12.47 0.12
C ARG A 155 14.21 -13.35 -1.03
N SER A 156 13.05 -13.06 -1.59
CA SER A 156 12.55 -13.77 -2.76
C SER A 156 12.55 -12.83 -3.98
N ASP A 157 13.19 -13.24 -5.05
CA ASP A 157 13.19 -12.50 -6.31
C ASP A 157 11.82 -12.52 -7.00
N GLN A 158 11.01 -13.54 -6.71
CA GLN A 158 9.63 -13.65 -7.16
C GLN A 158 8.67 -13.34 -6.01
N SER A 159 8.58 -12.10 -5.62
CA SER A 159 7.86 -11.67 -4.44
C SER A 159 7.13 -10.35 -4.66
N HIS A 160 6.32 -9.98 -3.67
CA HIS A 160 5.64 -8.68 -3.64
C HIS A 160 6.61 -7.49 -3.77
N ALA A 161 7.87 -7.62 -3.32
CA ALA A 161 8.88 -6.57 -3.50
C ALA A 161 9.24 -6.36 -4.97
N LEU A 162 9.42 -7.44 -5.74
CA LEU A 162 9.65 -7.37 -7.18
C LEU A 162 8.45 -6.79 -7.92
N TRP A 163 7.23 -7.28 -7.61
CA TRP A 163 6.01 -6.78 -8.26
C TRP A 163 5.71 -5.32 -7.94
N ALA A 164 6.04 -4.86 -6.71
CA ALA A 164 5.96 -3.44 -6.36
C ALA A 164 6.89 -2.59 -7.24
N LYS A 165 8.15 -3.02 -7.39
CA LYS A 165 9.13 -2.37 -8.28
C LYS A 165 8.65 -2.34 -9.74
N GLN A 166 8.09 -3.44 -10.23
CA GLN A 166 7.56 -3.52 -11.60
C GLN A 166 6.37 -2.58 -11.80
N ALA A 167 5.41 -2.57 -10.86
CA ALA A 167 4.25 -1.68 -10.93
C ALA A 167 4.67 -0.21 -10.90
N ALA A 168 5.64 0.15 -10.03
CA ALA A 168 6.19 1.51 -9.99
C ALA A 168 6.84 1.90 -11.33
N ALA A 169 7.67 1.02 -11.90
CA ALA A 169 8.34 1.28 -13.18
C ALA A 169 7.34 1.42 -14.34
N GLN A 170 6.33 0.56 -14.41
CA GLN A 170 5.29 0.62 -15.45
C GLN A 170 4.52 1.94 -15.42
N GLU A 171 4.19 2.42 -14.24
CA GLU A 171 3.43 3.64 -14.05
C GLU A 171 4.33 4.86 -13.81
N GLN A 172 5.64 4.76 -13.97
CA GLN A 172 6.59 5.86 -13.74
C GLN A 172 6.37 6.55 -12.38
N ALA A 173 6.18 5.75 -11.33
CA ALA A 173 6.17 6.21 -9.94
C ALA A 173 7.60 6.24 -9.37
N LEU A 174 7.81 7.03 -8.30
CA LEU A 174 9.06 7.04 -7.53
C LEU A 174 9.18 5.78 -6.68
#